data_a262e95ee2ad3c7130552d20fcfd4d04
#
_entry.id   a262e95ee2ad3c7130552d20fcfd4d04
#
_cell.length_a   1.000
_cell.length_b   1.000
_cell.length_c   1.000
_cell.angle_alpha   90.00
_cell.angle_beta   90.00
_cell.angle_gamma   90.00
#
_symmetry.space_group_name_H-M   'P 1'
#
loop_
_entity.id
_entity.type
_entity.pdbx_description
1 polymer ?
#
loop_
_entity_poly.entity_id
_entity_poly.type
_entity_poly.pdbx_seq_one_letter_code
_entity_poly.pdbx_strand_id
1 'polypeptide(L)'
;MSARIKERLVGAWRLVSYEMEDAGGRRGQPYGAAVGRLEYDDRGNMAGQVMRPNRAGVELKGNAQQVRAAYIGYIAYFGTYEVAADGESVVHHVEGALNPAWVGGHQVRRLRFAGDRLVLSADVTKNGVVVTHVLTWEKC
;
A
#
# COMPACT_ATOMS: atom_id res chain seq x y z
N MET A 1 -17.94 8.19 -13.83
CA MET A 1 -17.16 8.56 -12.63
C MET A 1 -15.94 7.65 -12.42
N SER A 2 -16.12 6.34 -12.41
CA SER A 2 -15.00 5.39 -12.25
C SER A 2 -13.94 5.50 -13.36
N ALA A 3 -14.35 5.75 -14.62
CA ALA A 3 -13.41 5.93 -15.73
C ALA A 3 -12.48 7.13 -15.54
N ARG A 4 -12.99 8.23 -15.00
CA ARG A 4 -12.20 9.42 -14.68
C ARG A 4 -11.18 9.16 -13.57
N ILE A 5 -11.62 8.43 -12.54
CA ILE A 5 -10.75 8.03 -11.44
C ILE A 5 -9.65 7.11 -11.97
N LYS A 6 -10.00 6.15 -12.81
CA LYS A 6 -9.02 5.25 -13.42
C LYS A 6 -7.96 6.03 -14.20
N GLU A 7 -8.36 7.00 -15.02
CA GLU A 7 -7.42 7.84 -15.77
C GLU A 7 -6.44 8.56 -14.84
N ARG A 8 -6.93 9.06 -13.71
CA ARG A 8 -6.07 9.73 -12.73
C ARG A 8 -5.15 8.76 -12.00
N LEU A 9 -5.57 7.51 -11.80
CA LEU A 9 -4.74 6.48 -11.15
C LEU A 9 -3.59 6.02 -12.04
N VAL A 10 -3.79 5.93 -13.35
CA VAL A 10 -2.79 5.38 -14.27
C VAL A 10 -1.48 6.15 -14.19
N GLY A 11 -0.39 5.41 -13.98
CA GLY A 11 0.96 5.93 -13.90
C GLY A 11 1.72 5.37 -12.71
N ALA A 12 2.87 5.96 -12.46
CA ALA A 12 3.75 5.60 -11.34
C ALA A 12 3.65 6.65 -10.23
N TRP A 13 3.59 6.15 -9.01
CA TRP A 13 3.41 6.96 -7.80
C TRP A 13 4.55 6.69 -6.82
N ARG A 14 5.03 7.75 -6.18
CA ARG A 14 6.04 7.67 -5.12
C ARG A 14 5.34 7.86 -3.77
N LEU A 15 5.71 7.05 -2.79
CA LEU A 15 5.15 7.18 -1.44
C LEU A 15 5.63 8.48 -0.78
N VAL A 16 4.68 9.26 -0.30
CA VAL A 16 4.94 10.47 0.51
C VAL A 16 4.96 10.10 1.98
N SER A 17 3.97 9.34 2.45
CA SER A 17 3.88 8.92 3.85
C SER A 17 3.05 7.65 4.01
N TYR A 18 3.38 6.89 5.04
CA TYR A 18 2.60 5.76 5.51
C TYR A 18 2.32 5.99 6.99
N GLU A 19 1.06 6.20 7.32
CA GLU A 19 0.62 6.50 8.67
C GLU A 19 -0.43 5.51 9.15
N MET A 20 -0.49 5.31 10.45
CA MET A 20 -1.59 4.60 11.11
C MET A 20 -2.31 5.58 12.02
N GLU A 21 -3.63 5.39 12.15
CA GLU A 21 -4.46 6.14 13.06
C GLU A 21 -5.40 5.18 13.79
N ASP A 22 -5.40 5.21 15.13
CA ASP A 22 -6.31 4.40 15.92
C ASP A 22 -7.63 5.13 16.18
N ALA A 23 -8.59 4.44 16.81
CA ALA A 23 -9.90 5.00 17.10
C ALA A 23 -9.86 6.21 18.06
N GLY A 24 -8.79 6.35 18.83
CA GLY A 24 -8.55 7.50 19.71
C GLY A 24 -7.87 8.68 19.04
N GLY A 25 -7.61 8.59 17.74
CA GLY A 25 -6.93 9.63 16.99
C GLY A 25 -5.42 9.63 17.13
N ARG A 26 -4.84 8.62 17.76
CA ARG A 26 -3.38 8.49 17.83
C ARG A 26 -2.83 8.13 16.47
N ARG A 27 -1.80 8.85 16.07
CA ARG A 27 -1.11 8.62 14.80
C ARG A 27 0.28 8.07 15.04
N GLY A 28 0.72 7.21 14.11
CA GLY A 28 2.06 6.67 14.12
C GLY A 28 2.52 6.38 12.71
N GLN A 29 3.82 6.14 12.57
CA GLN A 29 4.42 5.74 11.31
C GLN A 29 5.01 4.34 11.50
N PRO A 30 4.30 3.28 11.08
CA PRO A 30 4.72 1.89 11.36
C PRO A 30 6.06 1.54 10.75
N TYR A 31 6.42 2.21 9.64
CA TYR A 31 7.69 2.02 8.95
C TYR A 31 8.60 3.25 9.04
N GLY A 32 8.30 4.22 9.92
CA GLY A 32 9.06 5.46 9.98
C GLY A 32 8.96 6.24 8.67
N ALA A 33 10.08 6.74 8.18
CA ALA A 33 10.17 7.43 6.88
C ALA A 33 10.13 6.42 5.73
N ALA A 34 9.03 5.71 5.59
CA ALA A 34 8.85 4.67 4.58
C ALA A 34 9.05 5.18 3.17
N VAL A 35 9.56 4.31 2.30
CA VAL A 35 9.70 4.58 0.87
C VAL A 35 8.91 3.55 0.07
N GLY A 36 8.47 3.91 -1.12
CA GLY A 36 7.70 2.98 -1.93
C GLY A 36 7.36 3.49 -3.31
N ARG A 37 6.85 2.57 -4.10
CA ARG A 37 6.32 2.83 -5.44
C ARG A 37 5.01 2.08 -5.61
N LEU A 38 4.12 2.69 -6.37
CA LEU A 38 2.85 2.09 -6.75
C LEU A 38 2.63 2.39 -8.22
N GLU A 39 2.24 1.40 -8.98
CA GLU A 39 1.99 1.55 -10.42
C GLU A 39 0.64 0.98 -10.78
N TYR A 40 -0.08 1.73 -11.59
CA TYR A 40 -1.32 1.31 -12.24
C TYR A 40 -1.16 1.53 -13.73
N ASP A 41 -1.43 0.50 -14.54
CA ASP A 41 -1.43 0.68 -15.99
C ASP A 41 -2.86 0.86 -16.52
N ASP A 42 -2.99 1.18 -17.80
CA ASP A 42 -4.28 1.41 -18.44
C ASP A 42 -5.02 0.11 -18.82
N ARG A 43 -4.37 -1.03 -18.61
CA ARG A 43 -4.94 -2.36 -18.89
C ARG A 43 -5.51 -3.06 -17.66
N GLY A 44 -5.48 -2.40 -16.52
CA GLY A 44 -5.99 -2.96 -15.27
C GLY A 44 -4.98 -3.74 -14.45
N ASN A 45 -3.68 -3.56 -14.70
CA ASN A 45 -2.63 -4.18 -13.90
C ASN A 45 -2.08 -3.21 -12.87
N MET A 46 -1.62 -3.73 -11.75
CA MET A 46 -1.01 -2.93 -10.70
C MET A 46 0.13 -3.68 -10.02
N ALA A 47 1.05 -2.91 -9.46
CA ALA A 47 2.10 -3.42 -8.58
C ALA A 47 2.41 -2.36 -7.55
N GLY A 48 2.70 -2.77 -6.32
CA GLY A 48 3.02 -1.84 -5.25
C GLY A 48 4.04 -2.39 -4.28
N GLN A 49 4.87 -1.51 -3.76
CA GLN A 49 5.90 -1.85 -2.80
C GLN A 49 6.06 -0.71 -1.80
N VAL A 50 6.17 -1.07 -0.53
CA VAL A 50 6.45 -0.15 0.57
C VAL A 50 7.48 -0.81 1.48
N MET A 51 8.52 -0.09 1.85
CA MET A 51 9.52 -0.64 2.72
C MET A 51 9.98 0.36 3.78
N ARG A 52 10.54 -0.17 4.86
CA ARG A 52 11.25 0.63 5.86
C ARG A 52 12.50 1.22 5.25
N PRO A 53 12.94 2.41 5.69
CA PRO A 53 14.19 2.99 5.23
C PRO A 53 15.41 2.26 5.82
N ASN A 54 16.60 2.66 5.40
CA ASN A 54 17.88 2.19 5.96
C ASN A 54 18.16 0.70 5.73
N ARG A 55 17.78 0.20 4.55
CA ARG A 55 18.01 -1.18 4.16
C ARG A 55 19.25 -1.39 3.29
N ALA A 56 19.79 -0.30 2.75
CA ALA A 56 20.88 -0.38 1.79
C ALA A 56 22.13 -1.03 2.42
N GLY A 57 22.72 -2.00 1.71
CA GLY A 57 23.95 -2.65 2.13
C GLY A 57 23.82 -3.65 3.26
N VAL A 58 22.61 -3.91 3.77
CA VAL A 58 22.41 -4.93 4.81
C VAL A 58 22.41 -6.32 4.19
N GLU A 59 23.33 -7.17 4.62
CA GLU A 59 23.39 -8.57 4.21
C GLU A 59 22.70 -9.47 5.23
N LEU A 60 21.88 -10.39 4.72
CA LEU A 60 21.19 -11.38 5.54
C LEU A 60 22.00 -12.68 5.56
N LYS A 61 22.88 -12.83 6.54
CA LYS A 61 23.82 -13.96 6.60
C LYS A 61 23.23 -15.20 7.29
N GLY A 62 21.99 -15.55 6.95
CA GLY A 62 21.34 -16.71 7.55
C GLY A 62 20.85 -16.51 8.99
N ASN A 63 20.91 -15.29 9.50
CA ASN A 63 20.40 -14.96 10.83
C ASN A 63 18.87 -14.83 10.75
N ALA A 64 18.16 -15.72 11.46
CA ALA A 64 16.71 -15.79 11.41
C ALA A 64 16.02 -14.49 11.83
N GLN A 65 16.58 -13.78 12.80
CA GLN A 65 16.02 -12.49 13.26
C GLN A 65 16.15 -11.41 12.18
N GLN A 66 17.30 -11.37 11.50
CA GLN A 66 17.53 -10.42 10.40
C GLN A 66 16.60 -10.71 9.23
N VAL A 67 16.44 -11.98 8.88
CA VAL A 67 15.52 -12.40 7.80
C VAL A 67 14.09 -12.01 8.14
N ARG A 68 13.66 -12.26 9.37
CA ARG A 68 12.32 -11.88 9.83
C ARG A 68 12.13 -10.37 9.77
N ALA A 69 13.07 -9.60 10.27
CA ALA A 69 13.02 -8.13 10.25
C ALA A 69 12.94 -7.60 8.82
N ALA A 70 13.70 -8.19 7.90
CA ALA A 70 13.67 -7.82 6.49
C ALA A 70 12.29 -8.13 5.87
N TYR A 71 11.70 -9.27 6.21
CA TYR A 71 10.37 -9.65 5.73
C TYR A 71 9.28 -8.69 6.24
N ILE A 72 9.21 -8.45 7.54
CA ILE A 72 8.17 -7.59 8.12
C ILE A 72 8.35 -6.12 7.80
N GLY A 73 9.53 -5.71 7.38
CA GLY A 73 9.83 -4.32 6.97
C GLY A 73 9.57 -4.04 5.50
N TYR A 74 8.90 -4.92 4.80
CA TYR A 74 8.64 -4.78 3.37
C TYR A 74 7.25 -5.30 3.03
N ILE A 75 6.51 -4.54 2.24
CA ILE A 75 5.19 -4.92 1.70
C ILE A 75 5.33 -4.91 0.18
N ALA A 76 4.97 -5.99 -0.48
CA ALA A 76 5.01 -6.06 -1.93
C ALA A 76 3.94 -7.00 -2.46
N TYR A 77 3.18 -6.54 -3.43
CA TYR A 77 2.27 -7.40 -4.19
C TYR A 77 1.98 -6.80 -5.55
N PHE A 78 1.48 -7.64 -6.42
CA PHE A 78 1.04 -7.25 -7.76
C PHE A 78 -0.20 -8.05 -8.16
N GLY A 79 -0.90 -7.56 -9.16
CA GLY A 79 -2.07 -8.21 -9.71
C GLY A 79 -2.84 -7.27 -10.62
N THR A 80 -4.15 -7.31 -10.51
CA THR A 80 -5.05 -6.45 -11.27
C THR A 80 -5.79 -5.50 -10.33
N TYR A 81 -6.43 -4.49 -10.90
CA TYR A 81 -7.22 -3.57 -10.10
C TYR A 81 -8.48 -3.16 -10.82
N GLU A 82 -9.47 -2.77 -10.05
CA GLU A 82 -10.67 -2.15 -10.56
C GLU A 82 -11.14 -1.05 -9.60
N VAL A 83 -11.68 0.01 -10.18
CA VAL A 83 -12.25 1.12 -9.43
C VAL A 83 -13.74 0.85 -9.21
N ALA A 84 -14.21 1.01 -7.99
CA ALA A 84 -15.63 0.86 -7.68
C ALA A 84 -16.47 1.87 -8.46
N ALA A 85 -17.72 1.51 -8.75
CA ALA A 85 -18.62 2.33 -9.55
C ALA A 85 -18.82 3.75 -8.98
N ASP A 86 -18.79 3.89 -7.64
CA ASP A 86 -18.91 5.19 -6.97
C ASP A 86 -17.62 6.03 -7.02
N GLY A 87 -16.50 5.43 -7.45
CA GLY A 87 -15.20 6.11 -7.50
C GLY A 87 -14.55 6.32 -6.14
N GLU A 88 -15.07 5.72 -5.08
CA GLU A 88 -14.59 5.94 -3.70
C GLU A 88 -13.65 4.85 -3.20
N SER A 89 -13.49 3.78 -3.96
CA SER A 89 -12.56 2.71 -3.61
C SER A 89 -11.94 2.08 -4.84
N VAL A 90 -10.79 1.47 -4.62
CA VAL A 90 -10.11 0.62 -5.60
C VAL A 90 -9.87 -0.74 -4.95
N VAL A 91 -10.07 -1.79 -5.74
CA VAL A 91 -9.83 -3.17 -5.30
C VAL A 91 -8.60 -3.69 -6.02
N HIS A 92 -7.63 -4.15 -5.25
CA HIS A 92 -6.46 -4.84 -5.77
C HIS A 92 -6.70 -6.34 -5.67
N HIS A 93 -6.72 -7.03 -6.80
CA HIS A 93 -6.80 -8.49 -6.86
C HIS A 93 -5.39 -9.04 -6.90
N VAL A 94 -4.97 -9.67 -5.82
CA VAL A 94 -3.56 -10.05 -5.62
C VAL A 94 -3.23 -11.36 -6.32
N GLU A 95 -2.32 -11.31 -7.28
CA GLU A 95 -1.82 -12.49 -7.98
C GLU A 95 -0.54 -13.02 -7.34
N GLY A 96 0.31 -12.14 -6.85
CA GLY A 96 1.55 -12.48 -6.17
C GLY A 96 1.86 -11.49 -5.05
N ALA A 97 2.46 -11.97 -3.98
CA ALA A 97 2.77 -11.14 -2.82
C ALA A 97 3.95 -11.70 -2.05
N LEU A 98 4.68 -10.82 -1.38
CA LEU A 98 5.70 -11.23 -0.43
C LEU A 98 5.07 -11.99 0.74
N ASN A 99 3.92 -11.52 1.24
CA ASN A 99 3.16 -12.28 2.24
C ASN A 99 2.31 -13.34 1.52
N PRO A 100 2.61 -14.64 1.70
CA PRO A 100 1.87 -15.70 1.01
C PRO A 100 0.37 -15.72 1.28
N ALA A 101 -0.05 -15.23 2.45
CA ALA A 101 -1.46 -15.23 2.83
C ALA A 101 -2.33 -14.33 1.95
N TRP A 102 -1.72 -13.38 1.23
CA TRP A 102 -2.47 -12.42 0.40
C TRP A 102 -2.68 -12.91 -1.04
N VAL A 103 -1.96 -13.95 -1.46
CA VAL A 103 -2.06 -14.47 -2.82
C VAL A 103 -3.46 -15.04 -3.07
N GLY A 104 -4.10 -14.58 -4.15
CA GLY A 104 -5.45 -14.98 -4.51
C GLY A 104 -6.56 -14.21 -3.79
N GLY A 105 -6.19 -13.27 -2.93
CA GLY A 105 -7.14 -12.44 -2.19
C GLY A 105 -7.33 -11.05 -2.79
N HIS A 106 -8.04 -10.22 -2.05
CA HIS A 106 -8.34 -8.86 -2.46
C HIS A 106 -7.89 -7.88 -1.38
N GLN A 107 -7.40 -6.73 -1.81
CA GLN A 107 -7.08 -5.61 -0.94
C GLN A 107 -7.97 -4.44 -1.34
N VAL A 108 -8.98 -4.15 -0.55
CA VAL A 108 -9.89 -3.01 -0.80
C VAL A 108 -9.30 -1.76 -0.15
N ARG A 109 -9.19 -0.70 -0.93
CA ARG A 109 -8.66 0.58 -0.44
C ARG A 109 -9.65 1.69 -0.73
N ARG A 110 -10.02 2.45 0.29
CA ARG A 110 -10.70 3.73 0.05
C ARG A 110 -9.71 4.62 -0.67
N LEU A 111 -10.20 5.38 -1.64
CA LEU A 111 -9.36 6.28 -2.39
C LEU A 111 -9.96 7.68 -2.41
N ARG A 112 -9.09 8.66 -2.33
CA ARG A 112 -9.42 10.04 -2.58
C ARG A 112 -8.20 10.77 -3.12
N PHE A 113 -8.45 11.86 -3.81
CA PHE A 113 -7.38 12.74 -4.26
C PHE A 113 -7.37 14.00 -3.39
N ALA A 114 -6.20 14.36 -2.89
CA ALA A 114 -5.96 15.60 -2.17
C ALA A 114 -5.06 16.46 -3.08
N GLY A 115 -5.69 17.31 -3.91
CA GLY A 115 -4.99 17.98 -4.99
C GLY A 115 -4.41 16.96 -5.97
N ASP A 116 -3.12 16.98 -6.19
CA ASP A 116 -2.42 16.05 -7.07
C ASP A 116 -1.98 14.77 -6.37
N ARG A 117 -2.25 14.65 -5.07
CA ARG A 117 -1.87 13.47 -4.31
C ARG A 117 -3.00 12.46 -4.26
N LEU A 118 -2.61 11.19 -4.27
CA LEU A 118 -3.52 10.07 -4.08
C LEU A 118 -3.42 9.59 -2.64
N VAL A 119 -4.55 9.46 -1.96
CA VAL A 119 -4.61 8.92 -0.59
C VAL A 119 -5.38 7.61 -0.63
N LEU A 120 -4.71 6.53 -0.27
CA LEU A 120 -5.30 5.20 -0.13
C LEU A 120 -5.35 4.84 1.34
N SER A 121 -6.48 4.35 1.80
CA SER A 121 -6.62 3.95 3.20
C SER A 121 -7.41 2.66 3.36
N ALA A 122 -7.15 1.96 4.46
CA ALA A 122 -7.85 0.74 4.81
C ALA A 122 -7.89 0.58 6.33
N ASP A 123 -8.99 0.03 6.81
CA ASP A 123 -9.14 -0.33 8.22
C ASP A 123 -8.67 -1.76 8.41
N VAL A 124 -7.86 -1.97 9.43
CA VAL A 124 -7.41 -3.31 9.84
C VAL A 124 -7.83 -3.51 11.29
N THR A 125 -8.55 -4.60 11.55
CA THR A 125 -8.96 -4.96 12.92
C THR A 125 -7.98 -5.98 13.46
N LYS A 126 -7.40 -5.66 14.61
CA LYS A 126 -6.47 -6.56 15.30
C LYS A 126 -6.83 -6.58 16.78
N ASN A 127 -7.13 -7.77 17.31
CA ASN A 127 -7.53 -7.95 18.70
C ASN A 127 -8.72 -7.04 19.10
N GLY A 128 -9.70 -6.91 18.20
CA GLY A 128 -10.89 -6.08 18.43
C GLY A 128 -10.68 -4.57 18.30
N VAL A 129 -9.47 -4.14 17.96
CA VAL A 129 -9.12 -2.73 17.77
C VAL A 129 -8.98 -2.42 16.29
N VAL A 130 -9.67 -1.37 15.84
CA VAL A 130 -9.59 -0.91 14.45
C VAL A 130 -8.48 0.12 14.34
N VAL A 131 -7.56 -0.13 13.39
CA VAL A 131 -6.49 0.80 13.04
C VAL A 131 -6.62 1.13 11.56
N THR A 132 -6.62 2.41 11.22
CA THR A 132 -6.68 2.87 9.84
C THR A 132 -5.25 3.10 9.33
N HIS A 133 -4.91 2.43 8.25
CA HIS A 133 -3.65 2.62 7.54
C HIS A 133 -3.88 3.62 6.42
N VAL A 134 -3.08 4.67 6.34
CA VAL A 134 -3.20 5.74 5.36
C VAL A 134 -1.89 5.91 4.63
N LEU A 135 -1.93 5.71 3.32
CA LEU A 135 -0.77 5.87 2.44
C LEU A 135 -1.05 7.00 1.47
N THR A 136 -0.16 7.97 1.46
CA THR A 136 -0.24 9.14 0.58
C THR A 136 0.84 9.04 -0.48
N TRP A 137 0.45 9.27 -1.73
CA TRP A 137 1.29 9.09 -2.90
C TRP A 137 1.30 10.35 -3.76
N GLU A 138 2.40 10.59 -4.44
CA GLU A 138 2.51 11.64 -5.47
C GLU A 138 3.00 11.04 -6.78
N LYS A 139 2.61 11.62 -7.91
CA LYS A 139 3.08 11.16 -9.22
C LYS A 139 4.60 11.31 -9.35
N CYS A 140 5.20 10.29 -9.91
CA CYS A 140 6.61 10.36 -10.29
C CYS A 140 6.82 11.25 -11.51
#